data_b77abd013b2677296843b6ef95412122
#
_entry.id   b77abd013b2677296843b6ef95412122
#
_cell.length_a   1.000
_cell.length_b   1.000
_cell.length_c   1.000
_cell.angle_alpha   90.00
_cell.angle_beta   90.00
_cell.angle_gamma   90.00
#
_symmetry.space_group_name_H-M   'P 1'
#
loop_
_entity.id
_entity.type
_entity.pdbx_description
1 polymer ?
#
loop_
_entity_poly.entity_id
_entity_poly.type
_entity_poly.pdbx_seq_one_letter_code
_entity_poly.pdbx_strand_id
1 'polypeptide(L)'
;MQTIAELLAQELGASPVHVQNVIDLLDQGNTIPFIARYRKELHGSMDDTALRKLEDRLTYLRNLEQRRQEVKSAIEGQEKLTPELAAAIDSARTLAEVEDLYRPYKPVSYTHLTLPTI
;
A
#
# COMPACT_ATOMS: atom_id res chain seq x y z
N MET A 1 -12.93 5.78 -5.68
CA MET A 1 -11.80 5.25 -4.88
C MET A 1 -10.52 5.98 -5.25
N GLN A 2 -9.78 6.43 -4.27
CA GLN A 2 -8.55 7.17 -4.54
C GLN A 2 -7.41 6.21 -4.89
N THR A 3 -6.58 6.64 -5.85
CA THR A 3 -5.37 5.90 -6.17
C THR A 3 -4.30 6.19 -5.14
N ILE A 4 -3.24 5.38 -5.14
CA ILE A 4 -2.11 5.62 -4.26
C ILE A 4 -1.52 7.01 -4.52
N ALA A 5 -1.42 7.40 -5.80
CA ALA A 5 -0.90 8.73 -6.15
C ALA A 5 -1.75 9.84 -5.54
N GLU A 6 -3.06 9.70 -5.59
CA GLU A 6 -3.95 10.70 -5.01
C GLU A 6 -3.82 10.79 -3.50
N LEU A 7 -3.72 9.65 -2.83
CA LEU A 7 -3.53 9.61 -1.38
C LEU A 7 -2.21 10.26 -0.99
N LEU A 8 -1.14 9.95 -1.71
CA LEU A 8 0.18 10.52 -1.44
C LEU A 8 0.18 12.02 -1.70
N ALA A 9 -0.50 12.46 -2.75
CA ALA A 9 -0.59 13.88 -3.06
C ALA A 9 -1.25 14.65 -1.92
N GLN A 10 -2.30 14.09 -1.35
CA GLN A 10 -2.97 14.71 -0.21
C GLN A 10 -2.07 14.75 1.02
N GLU A 11 -1.37 13.67 1.29
CA GLU A 11 -0.48 13.59 2.45
C GLU A 11 0.69 14.55 2.34
N LEU A 12 1.21 14.71 1.14
CA LEU A 12 2.40 15.54 0.90
C LEU A 12 2.06 16.98 0.52
N GLY A 13 0.79 17.24 0.23
CA GLY A 13 0.40 18.56 -0.25
C GLY A 13 0.91 18.86 -1.64
N ALA A 14 1.08 17.83 -2.47
CA ALA A 14 1.60 17.95 -3.81
C ALA A 14 0.53 17.64 -4.84
N SER A 15 0.84 17.91 -6.11
CA SER A 15 -0.08 17.59 -7.20
C SER A 15 -0.08 16.09 -7.48
N PRO A 16 -1.25 15.47 -7.69
CA PRO A 16 -1.29 14.05 -8.06
C PRO A 16 -0.48 13.73 -9.31
N VAL A 17 -0.42 14.68 -10.26
CA VAL A 17 0.37 14.48 -11.48
C VAL A 17 1.85 14.33 -11.14
N HIS A 18 2.35 15.22 -10.29
CA HIS A 18 3.76 15.16 -9.88
C HIS A 18 4.06 13.90 -9.10
N VAL A 19 3.15 13.51 -8.21
CA VAL A 19 3.31 12.28 -7.44
C VAL A 19 3.36 11.07 -8.36
N GLN A 20 2.45 11.02 -9.34
CA GLN A 20 2.43 9.90 -10.29
C GLN A 20 3.72 9.86 -11.09
N ASN A 21 4.23 11.02 -11.51
CA ASN A 21 5.50 11.08 -12.24
C ASN A 21 6.64 10.48 -11.41
N VAL A 22 6.70 10.82 -10.13
CA VAL A 22 7.74 10.29 -9.24
C VAL A 22 7.58 8.78 -9.07
N ILE A 23 6.35 8.31 -8.89
CA ILE A 23 6.09 6.87 -8.78
C ILE A 23 6.59 6.15 -10.02
N ASP A 24 6.28 6.68 -11.20
CA ASP A 24 6.72 6.07 -12.45
C ASP A 24 8.24 6.03 -12.55
N LEU A 25 8.91 7.11 -12.13
CA LEU A 25 10.36 7.15 -12.15
C LEU A 25 10.98 6.13 -11.20
N LEU A 26 10.40 5.99 -10.01
CA LEU A 26 10.87 5.00 -9.06
C LEU A 26 10.68 3.58 -9.58
N ASP A 27 9.56 3.34 -10.26
CA ASP A 27 9.29 2.04 -10.85
C ASP A 27 10.27 1.71 -11.98
N GLN A 28 10.81 2.74 -12.63
CA GLN A 28 11.83 2.55 -13.66
C GLN A 28 13.21 2.25 -13.08
N GLY A 29 13.35 2.33 -11.76
CA GLY A 29 14.62 2.05 -11.10
C GLY A 29 15.44 3.28 -10.77
N ASN A 30 14.88 4.47 -10.91
CA ASN A 30 15.58 5.70 -10.57
C ASN A 30 15.67 5.88 -9.06
N THR A 31 16.74 6.50 -8.60
CA THR A 31 16.92 6.76 -7.18
C THR A 31 16.37 8.13 -6.81
N ILE A 32 16.11 8.32 -5.51
CA ILE A 32 15.63 9.61 -5.02
C ILE A 32 16.58 10.76 -5.35
N PRO A 33 17.89 10.64 -5.09
CA PRO A 33 18.82 11.74 -5.45
C PRO A 33 18.80 12.07 -6.95
N PHE A 34 18.67 11.05 -7.78
CA PHE A 34 18.61 11.26 -9.23
C PHE A 34 17.36 12.04 -9.60
N ILE A 35 16.22 11.64 -9.06
CA ILE A 35 14.93 12.31 -9.35
C ILE A 35 14.99 13.75 -8.87
N ALA A 36 15.51 13.98 -7.68
CA ALA A 36 15.58 15.32 -7.12
C ALA A 36 16.46 16.24 -7.96
N ARG A 37 17.54 15.70 -8.49
CA ARG A 37 18.51 16.51 -9.24
C ARG A 37 18.15 16.67 -10.71
N TYR A 38 17.71 15.61 -11.36
CA TYR A 38 17.59 15.60 -12.82
C TYR A 38 16.16 15.58 -13.36
N ARG A 39 15.17 15.45 -12.49
CA ARG A 39 13.76 15.35 -12.91
C ARG A 39 12.87 16.37 -12.20
N LYS A 40 13.41 17.58 -11.99
CA LYS A 40 12.66 18.61 -11.26
C LYS A 40 11.33 18.96 -11.92
N GLU A 41 11.31 18.96 -13.23
CA GLU A 41 10.08 19.28 -13.96
C GLU A 41 9.00 18.21 -13.77
N LEU A 42 9.39 17.00 -13.40
CA LEU A 42 8.43 15.93 -13.19
C LEU A 42 7.93 15.87 -11.74
N HIS A 43 8.79 16.16 -10.76
CA HIS A 43 8.38 16.13 -9.36
C HIS A 43 7.91 17.49 -8.84
N GLY A 44 7.98 18.50 -9.67
CA GLY A 44 7.60 19.83 -9.26
C GLY A 44 8.60 20.42 -8.28
N SER A 45 8.13 20.87 -7.13
CA SER A 45 8.98 21.51 -6.14
C SER A 45 9.30 20.59 -4.97
N MET A 46 9.13 19.29 -5.13
CA MET A 46 9.45 18.36 -4.04
C MET A 46 10.96 18.24 -3.86
N ASP A 47 11.39 18.37 -2.61
CA ASP A 47 12.80 18.22 -2.28
C ASP A 47 13.12 16.78 -1.90
N ASP A 48 14.40 16.51 -1.56
CA ASP A 48 14.83 15.17 -1.19
C ASP A 48 13.98 14.59 -0.06
N THR A 49 13.67 15.42 0.94
CA THR A 49 12.87 14.97 2.09
C THR A 49 11.49 14.56 1.66
N ALA A 50 10.83 15.37 0.83
CA ALA A 50 9.50 15.06 0.34
C ALA A 50 9.52 13.79 -0.52
N LEU A 51 10.54 13.65 -1.36
CA LEU A 51 10.65 12.47 -2.22
C LEU A 51 10.88 11.20 -1.41
N ARG A 52 11.69 11.26 -0.36
CA ARG A 52 11.90 10.12 0.52
C ARG A 52 10.64 9.75 1.27
N LYS A 53 9.91 10.76 1.75
CA LYS A 53 8.64 10.53 2.41
C LYS A 53 7.66 9.84 1.45
N LEU A 54 7.62 10.30 0.22
CA LEU A 54 6.79 9.72 -0.81
C LEU A 54 7.15 8.25 -1.03
N GLU A 55 8.43 7.95 -1.14
CA GLU A 55 8.87 6.58 -1.35
C GLU A 55 8.47 5.67 -0.18
N ASP A 56 8.70 6.14 1.06
CA ASP A 56 8.34 5.36 2.24
C ASP A 56 6.84 5.08 2.28
N ARG A 57 6.03 6.11 2.06
CA ARG A 57 4.59 5.96 2.07
C ARG A 57 4.10 5.11 0.90
N LEU A 58 4.75 5.27 -0.26
CA LEU A 58 4.41 4.47 -1.42
C LEU A 58 4.60 2.98 -1.13
N THR A 59 5.75 2.64 -0.55
CA THR A 59 6.04 1.25 -0.19
C THR A 59 5.00 0.73 0.80
N TYR A 60 4.70 1.52 1.82
CA TYR A 60 3.70 1.13 2.81
C TYR A 60 2.33 0.91 2.18
N LEU A 61 1.89 1.85 1.35
CA LEU A 61 0.57 1.76 0.73
C LEU A 61 0.47 0.60 -0.26
N ARG A 62 1.56 0.29 -0.95
CA ARG A 62 1.58 -0.87 -1.84
C ARG A 62 1.48 -2.16 -1.05
N ASN A 63 2.20 -2.25 0.06
CA ASN A 63 2.10 -3.41 0.93
C ASN A 63 0.70 -3.55 1.50
N LEU A 64 0.11 -2.43 1.90
CA LEU A 64 -1.26 -2.41 2.41
C LEU A 64 -2.24 -2.92 1.36
N GLU A 65 -2.13 -2.43 0.13
CA GLU A 65 -3.03 -2.84 -0.94
C GLU A 65 -2.86 -4.33 -1.24
N GLN A 66 -1.62 -4.79 -1.31
CA GLN A 66 -1.35 -6.20 -1.53
C GLN A 66 -1.96 -7.05 -0.43
N ARG A 67 -1.81 -6.62 0.82
CA ARG A 67 -2.38 -7.34 1.95
C ARG A 67 -3.90 -7.37 1.88
N ARG A 68 -4.52 -6.25 1.48
CA ARG A 68 -5.96 -6.22 1.30
C ARG A 68 -6.42 -7.31 0.33
N GLN A 69 -5.73 -7.42 -0.80
CA GLN A 69 -6.07 -8.42 -1.80
C GLN A 69 -5.87 -9.83 -1.28
N GLU A 70 -4.77 -10.06 -0.56
CA GLU A 70 -4.50 -11.37 0.04
C GLU A 70 -5.59 -11.77 1.02
N VAL A 71 -5.98 -10.83 1.87
CA VAL A 71 -7.02 -11.10 2.87
C VAL A 71 -8.36 -11.36 2.20
N LYS A 72 -8.72 -10.55 1.21
CA LYS A 72 -9.97 -10.76 0.49
C LYS A 72 -9.99 -12.13 -0.19
N SER A 73 -8.89 -12.50 -0.84
CA SER A 73 -8.79 -13.80 -1.48
C SER A 73 -8.91 -14.95 -0.48
N ALA A 74 -8.24 -14.81 0.67
CA ALA A 74 -8.27 -15.85 1.69
C ALA A 74 -9.68 -16.05 2.22
N ILE A 75 -10.41 -14.97 2.48
CA ILE A 75 -11.77 -15.07 2.99
C ILE A 75 -12.70 -15.58 1.92
N GLU A 76 -12.50 -15.14 0.67
CA GLU A 76 -13.30 -15.62 -0.45
C GLU A 76 -13.12 -17.12 -0.64
N GLY A 77 -11.90 -17.61 -0.46
CA GLY A 77 -11.61 -19.04 -0.54
C GLY A 77 -12.36 -19.85 0.52
N GLN A 78 -12.72 -19.19 1.62
CA GLN A 78 -13.52 -19.81 2.67
C GLN A 78 -15.01 -19.63 2.44
N GLU A 79 -15.38 -18.95 1.36
CA GLU A 79 -16.76 -18.62 1.00
C GLU A 79 -17.44 -17.78 2.08
N LYS A 80 -16.65 -16.94 2.75
CA LYS A 80 -17.16 -16.08 3.83
C LYS A 80 -17.07 -14.59 3.50
N LEU A 81 -16.56 -14.27 2.31
CA LEU A 81 -16.44 -12.89 1.90
C LEU A 81 -17.80 -12.31 1.52
N THR A 82 -18.17 -11.22 2.19
CA THR A 82 -19.42 -10.50 1.90
C THR A 82 -19.07 -9.16 1.27
N PRO A 83 -20.02 -8.54 0.55
CA PRO A 83 -19.77 -7.19 0.00
C PRO A 83 -19.43 -6.18 1.09
N GLU A 84 -20.03 -6.30 2.26
CA GLU A 84 -19.75 -5.40 3.38
C GLU A 84 -18.32 -5.59 3.88
N LEU A 85 -17.90 -6.84 4.01
CA LEU A 85 -16.54 -7.15 4.48
C LEU A 85 -15.51 -6.69 3.45
N ALA A 86 -15.77 -6.94 2.17
CA ALA A 86 -14.88 -6.49 1.11
C ALA A 86 -14.72 -4.96 1.15
N ALA A 87 -15.82 -4.25 1.32
CA ALA A 87 -15.78 -2.79 1.42
C ALA A 87 -14.98 -2.34 2.64
N ALA A 88 -15.14 -3.03 3.77
CA ALA A 88 -14.40 -2.70 4.98
C ALA A 88 -12.90 -2.90 4.77
N ILE A 89 -12.51 -3.98 4.11
CA ILE A 89 -11.10 -4.25 3.81
C ILE A 89 -10.55 -3.19 2.88
N ASP A 90 -11.30 -2.84 1.83
CA ASP A 90 -10.87 -1.81 0.89
C ASP A 90 -10.76 -0.43 1.54
N SER A 91 -11.53 -0.20 2.60
CA SER A 91 -11.51 1.07 3.33
C SER A 91 -10.43 1.11 4.40
N ALA A 92 -9.82 -0.02 4.72
CA ALA A 92 -8.78 -0.07 5.74
C ALA A 92 -7.59 0.78 5.30
N ARG A 93 -7.09 1.60 6.21
CA ARG A 93 -6.00 2.52 5.91
C ARG A 93 -4.67 2.10 6.50
N THR A 94 -4.66 1.08 7.32
CA THR A 94 -3.44 0.56 7.93
C THR A 94 -3.44 -0.95 7.85
N LEU A 95 -2.24 -1.53 7.94
CA LEU A 95 -2.11 -2.97 7.99
C LEU A 95 -2.81 -3.54 9.21
N ALA A 96 -2.77 -2.81 10.33
CA ALA A 96 -3.42 -3.25 11.56
C ALA A 96 -4.93 -3.40 11.34
N GLU A 97 -5.55 -2.45 10.65
CA GLU A 97 -6.98 -2.53 10.35
C GLU A 97 -7.30 -3.74 9.49
N VAL A 98 -6.48 -4.01 8.49
CA VAL A 98 -6.68 -5.17 7.62
C VAL A 98 -6.56 -6.45 8.43
N GLU A 99 -5.56 -6.54 9.29
CA GLU A 99 -5.37 -7.73 10.12
C GLU A 99 -6.51 -7.92 11.10
N ASP A 100 -7.02 -6.83 11.68
CA ASP A 100 -8.17 -6.91 12.58
C ASP A 100 -9.40 -7.46 11.88
N LEU A 101 -9.63 -7.03 10.65
CA LEU A 101 -10.76 -7.53 9.86
C LEU A 101 -10.59 -9.00 9.50
N TYR A 102 -9.36 -9.41 9.28
CA TYR A 102 -9.05 -10.79 8.91
C TYR A 102 -9.06 -11.74 10.11
N ARG A 103 -8.82 -11.20 11.30
CA ARG A 103 -8.64 -12.03 12.50
C ARG A 103 -9.71 -13.10 12.69
N PRO A 104 -11.03 -12.80 12.59
CA PRO A 104 -12.05 -13.84 12.75
C PRO A 104 -12.03 -14.90 11.67
N TYR A 105 -11.37 -14.63 10.55
CA TYR A 105 -11.36 -15.51 9.39
C TYR A 105 -10.04 -16.23 9.19
N LYS A 106 -9.05 -15.95 10.04
CA LYS A 106 -7.75 -16.61 9.93
C LYS A 106 -7.90 -18.10 10.21
N PRO A 107 -7.20 -18.94 9.44
CA PRO A 107 -7.17 -20.36 9.75
C PRO A 107 -6.62 -20.58 11.15
N VAL A 108 -7.21 -21.51 11.86
CA VAL A 108 -6.75 -21.85 13.22
C VAL A 108 -5.73 -22.94 13.10
N SER A 109 -4.51 -22.84 13.35
CA SER A 109 -3.57 -23.89 13.16
C SER A 109 -2.16 -23.70 13.29
N TYR A 110 -2.37 -23.67 13.01
CA TYR A 110 -1.61 -23.57 12.71
C TYR A 110 -0.66 -23.51 13.23
N THR A 111 -1.01 -23.67 13.74
CA THR A 111 -0.44 -23.47 14.23
C THR A 111 0.46 -23.83 14.57
N HIS A 112 0.29 -23.98 14.44
CA HIS A 112 0.98 -24.31 14.62
C HIS A 112 1.58 -25.04 14.55
N LEU A 113 1.23 -25.06 14.39
CA LEU A 113 1.64 -25.67 14.31
C LEU A 113 2.42 -26.21 14.02
N THR A 114 2.33 -26.08 13.96
CA THR A 114 2.95 -26.53 13.63
C THR A 114 3.71 -27.14 13.57
N LEU A 115 3.70 -27.16 13.75
CA LEU A 115 4.26 -27.70 13.72
C LEU A 115 4.78 -28.47 13.68
N PRO A 116 4.82 -28.65 13.83
CA PRO A 116 5.25 -29.37 13.74
C PRO A 116 5.73 -30.06 13.66
N THR A 117 5.55 -30.09 13.76
CA THR A 117 5.83 -30.72 13.54
C THR A 117 6.33 -31.55 13.50
N ILE A 118 6.34 -31.65 13.57
CA ILE A 118 6.86 -32.59 13.43
C ILE A 118 7.29 -33.27 12.97
#